data_509e3e56f619847e8eabfcf8c3b14ad0
#
_entry.id   509e3e56f619847e8eabfcf8c3b14ad0
#
_cell.length_a   1.000
_cell.length_b   1.000
_cell.length_c   1.000
_cell.angle_alpha   90.00
_cell.angle_beta   90.00
_cell.angle_gamma   90.00
#
_symmetry.space_group_name_H-M   'P 1'
#
loop_
_entity.id
_entity.type
_entity.pdbx_description
1 polymer ?
#
loop_
_entity_poly.entity_id
_entity_poly.type
_entity_poly.pdbx_seq_one_letter_code
_entity_poly.pdbx_strand_id
1 'polypeptide(L)'
;MKEKHWIIREDYDLETVEKLAASLGVDRIIATLLVERGVTTFEEARRFFRPGLDQVHDPFLMKGMKEAIARINEAIEKQERIMVYGDYDVDGTSAVALVYSYFKDLDRTIDFYIPDREREGYGISYQGIDYAKETGVKLVIALDCGIKATEEVQYAKQSGIDFIIGDHHLPGDEVPQAVAVLDPKQADCPYPYKELSGCGIGFKIVEAHLERKMGVRLCDLPEQLDEVRRARQEELKLKLLKYLDLVAVSIASDIVPIMGENRVLAFFGLRVLNTKPRPGIEAILKYGHVDRRKADAADQTDTAEKPKTGYFEKELTITDLVFLVGPRINAAGRIRSAFDSVRLMLTEDVNIARHLADDINNYNMERKELDTAATEEAKRRIEKDPFYRGRHSLVLYDPGWHRGVVGIVASRIVEAYYKPTIVFTKGSDDLITGSARSINEFDVHEALEKCADLLEHFGGHRCAAGVSLKQENMKAFVERFERLVQESSGGKEAVPEVEVDAELGFSQITPKFLRILKQFAPFGPENNVPVFVTRELVDTGNARVVGTNHLKLSAIPIAERTAPYPAIAFQMGEYISRVRKGERFDLCYQLEENYWRGKTEIQLNVKDIRFCE
;
A
#
# COMPACT_ATOMS: atom_id res chain seq x y z
N MET A 1 -0.71 -3.76 28.18
CA MET A 1 -1.30 -3.99 26.81
C MET A 1 -2.45 -4.99 26.92
N LYS A 2 -3.48 -4.94 26.01
CA LYS A 2 -4.46 -6.02 25.92
C LYS A 2 -3.74 -7.30 25.47
N GLU A 3 -4.05 -8.42 26.09
CA GLU A 3 -3.56 -9.74 25.67
C GLU A 3 -4.06 -10.03 24.26
N LYS A 4 -3.17 -10.47 23.37
CA LYS A 4 -3.51 -10.76 21.97
C LYS A 4 -3.82 -12.24 21.81
N HIS A 5 -4.75 -12.56 20.92
CA HIS A 5 -5.04 -13.93 20.55
C HIS A 5 -4.13 -14.34 19.38
N TRP A 6 -3.33 -15.41 19.58
CA TRP A 6 -2.47 -15.96 18.53
C TRP A 6 -3.22 -17.02 17.75
N ILE A 7 -3.38 -16.82 16.47
CA ILE A 7 -4.02 -17.76 15.56
C ILE A 7 -2.93 -18.36 14.69
N ILE A 8 -2.61 -19.63 14.93
CA ILE A 8 -1.70 -20.38 14.08
C ILE A 8 -2.49 -20.81 12.85
N ARG A 9 -1.99 -20.49 11.66
CA ARG A 9 -2.59 -20.93 10.41
C ARG A 9 -2.42 -22.44 10.25
N GLU A 10 -3.55 -23.13 10.04
CA GLU A 10 -3.60 -24.57 9.82
C GLU A 10 -4.53 -24.92 8.64
N ASP A 11 -4.97 -23.91 7.88
CA ASP A 11 -5.95 -24.00 6.79
C ASP A 11 -5.30 -24.36 5.45
N TYR A 12 -4.26 -25.19 5.46
CA TYR A 12 -3.55 -25.65 4.29
C TYR A 12 -3.49 -27.18 4.17
N ASP A 13 -3.43 -27.67 2.93
CA ASP A 13 -3.31 -29.10 2.67
C ASP A 13 -1.90 -29.62 2.94
N LEU A 14 -1.78 -30.46 3.95
CA LEU A 14 -0.50 -31.07 4.37
C LEU A 14 0.15 -31.90 3.26
N GLU A 15 -0.64 -32.60 2.43
CA GLU A 15 -0.11 -33.41 1.33
C GLU A 15 0.54 -32.52 0.25
N THR A 16 -0.06 -31.39 -0.05
CA THR A 16 0.49 -30.38 -0.95
C THR A 16 1.80 -29.81 -0.39
N VAL A 17 1.85 -29.48 0.90
CA VAL A 17 3.08 -29.00 1.58
C VAL A 17 4.22 -30.01 1.45
N GLU A 18 3.99 -31.30 1.76
CA GLU A 18 5.01 -32.33 1.69
C GLU A 18 5.51 -32.57 0.25
N LYS A 19 4.60 -32.59 -0.73
CA LYS A 19 4.97 -32.70 -2.14
C LYS A 19 5.80 -31.53 -2.63
N LEU A 20 5.40 -30.31 -2.24
CA LEU A 20 6.10 -29.09 -2.63
C LEU A 20 7.49 -29.03 -1.98
N ALA A 21 7.60 -29.35 -0.68
CA ALA A 21 8.86 -29.39 0.04
C ALA A 21 9.85 -30.36 -0.62
N ALA A 22 9.39 -31.57 -0.95
CA ALA A 22 10.20 -32.59 -1.63
C ALA A 22 10.64 -32.14 -3.03
N SER A 23 9.75 -31.55 -3.83
CA SER A 23 10.03 -31.11 -5.20
C SER A 23 11.02 -29.95 -5.27
N LEU A 24 10.97 -29.03 -4.29
CA LEU A 24 11.86 -27.87 -4.20
C LEU A 24 13.15 -28.16 -3.43
N GLY A 25 13.21 -29.23 -2.64
CA GLY A 25 14.32 -29.54 -1.74
C GLY A 25 14.50 -28.50 -0.63
N VAL A 26 13.39 -28.00 -0.09
CA VAL A 26 13.34 -26.96 0.95
C VAL A 26 12.79 -27.52 2.27
N ASP A 27 12.97 -26.75 3.36
CA ASP A 27 12.35 -27.04 4.64
C ASP A 27 10.82 -27.01 4.52
N ARG A 28 10.12 -27.85 5.33
CA ARG A 28 8.67 -27.93 5.37
C ARG A 28 8.03 -26.56 5.64
N ILE A 29 8.60 -25.78 6.55
CA ILE A 29 8.09 -24.43 6.86
C ILE A 29 8.11 -23.53 5.63
N ILE A 30 9.15 -23.58 4.82
CA ILE A 30 9.23 -22.81 3.56
C ILE A 30 8.10 -23.24 2.60
N ALA A 31 7.83 -24.53 2.49
CA ALA A 31 6.72 -25.02 1.66
C ALA A 31 5.36 -24.62 2.22
N THR A 32 5.17 -24.67 3.55
CA THR A 32 3.96 -24.16 4.23
C THR A 32 3.71 -22.70 3.88
N LEU A 33 4.73 -21.84 4.04
CA LEU A 33 4.62 -20.41 3.69
C LEU A 33 4.24 -20.16 2.22
N LEU A 34 4.68 -21.02 1.30
CA LEU A 34 4.28 -20.95 -0.11
C LEU A 34 2.82 -21.35 -0.32
N VAL A 35 2.40 -22.48 0.29
CA VAL A 35 1.04 -23.00 0.15
C VAL A 35 0.01 -22.03 0.75
N GLU A 36 0.30 -21.42 1.90
CA GLU A 36 -0.53 -20.36 2.51
C GLU A 36 -0.73 -19.14 1.60
N ARG A 37 0.19 -18.92 0.66
CA ARG A 37 0.15 -17.87 -0.37
C ARG A 37 -0.43 -18.34 -1.70
N GLY A 38 -1.04 -19.53 -1.72
CA GLY A 38 -1.62 -20.13 -2.93
C GLY A 38 -0.59 -20.63 -3.95
N VAL A 39 0.68 -20.79 -3.55
CA VAL A 39 1.76 -21.34 -4.40
C VAL A 39 1.89 -22.82 -4.10
N THR A 40 1.31 -23.69 -4.94
CA THR A 40 1.11 -25.11 -4.67
C THR A 40 1.92 -26.05 -5.55
N THR A 41 2.50 -25.54 -6.64
CA THR A 41 3.27 -26.32 -7.61
C THR A 41 4.70 -25.81 -7.76
N PHE A 42 5.58 -26.69 -8.28
CA PHE A 42 6.97 -26.32 -8.59
C PHE A 42 7.07 -25.12 -9.54
N GLU A 43 6.22 -25.09 -10.59
CA GLU A 43 6.24 -24.02 -11.58
C GLU A 43 5.74 -22.67 -10.99
N GLU A 44 4.71 -22.71 -10.16
CA GLU A 44 4.28 -21.51 -9.43
C GLU A 44 5.36 -21.01 -8.49
N ALA A 45 6.02 -21.90 -7.74
CA ALA A 45 7.14 -21.54 -6.87
C ALA A 45 8.34 -20.98 -7.67
N ARG A 46 8.64 -21.56 -8.83
CA ARG A 46 9.66 -21.02 -9.74
C ARG A 46 9.33 -19.59 -10.18
N ARG A 47 8.08 -19.34 -10.59
CA ARG A 47 7.60 -18.01 -10.99
C ARG A 47 7.62 -17.03 -9.82
N PHE A 48 7.20 -17.47 -8.65
CA PHE A 48 7.19 -16.67 -7.42
C PHE A 48 8.59 -16.20 -7.01
N PHE A 49 9.58 -17.11 -7.02
CA PHE A 49 10.96 -16.78 -6.63
C PHE A 49 11.78 -16.12 -7.75
N ARG A 50 11.33 -16.19 -8.98
CA ARG A 50 12.01 -15.63 -10.15
C ARG A 50 11.04 -14.80 -10.99
N PRO A 51 10.59 -13.63 -10.47
CA PRO A 51 9.73 -12.75 -11.23
C PRO A 51 10.36 -12.34 -12.56
N GLY A 52 9.59 -12.43 -13.64
CA GLY A 52 9.97 -12.02 -14.98
C GLY A 52 8.87 -11.15 -15.60
N LEU A 53 9.23 -10.15 -16.40
CA LEU A 53 8.24 -9.29 -17.08
C LEU A 53 7.39 -10.04 -18.12
N ASP A 54 7.79 -11.24 -18.52
CA ASP A 54 7.01 -12.17 -19.30
C ASP A 54 5.84 -12.81 -18.55
N GLN A 55 5.76 -12.60 -17.24
CA GLN A 55 4.70 -13.13 -16.37
C GLN A 55 3.51 -12.15 -16.21
N VAL A 56 3.61 -10.94 -16.75
CA VAL A 56 2.47 -10.02 -16.80
C VAL A 56 1.44 -10.49 -17.83
N HIS A 57 0.19 -10.10 -17.64
CA HIS A 57 -0.88 -10.50 -18.55
C HIS A 57 -0.96 -9.57 -19.77
N ASP A 58 -1.39 -10.11 -20.91
CA ASP A 58 -1.70 -9.33 -22.11
C ASP A 58 -2.69 -8.19 -21.77
N PRO A 59 -2.33 -6.92 -21.96
CA PRO A 59 -3.20 -5.80 -21.64
C PRO A 59 -4.50 -5.79 -22.43
N PHE A 60 -4.52 -6.40 -23.62
CA PHE A 60 -5.71 -6.49 -24.46
C PHE A 60 -6.76 -7.52 -23.98
N LEU A 61 -6.46 -8.28 -22.91
CA LEU A 61 -7.45 -9.04 -22.17
C LEU A 61 -8.33 -8.15 -21.29
N MET A 62 -7.90 -6.92 -21.00
CA MET A 62 -8.71 -5.97 -20.22
C MET A 62 -9.84 -5.44 -21.12
N LYS A 63 -11.08 -5.57 -20.63
CA LYS A 63 -12.27 -5.08 -21.32
C LYS A 63 -12.11 -3.58 -21.63
N GLY A 64 -12.39 -3.17 -22.87
CA GLY A 64 -12.27 -1.78 -23.32
C GLY A 64 -10.87 -1.36 -23.77
N MET A 65 -9.81 -2.18 -23.60
CA MET A 65 -8.44 -1.76 -23.94
C MET A 65 -8.27 -1.51 -25.44
N LYS A 66 -8.93 -2.27 -26.30
CA LYS A 66 -8.86 -2.08 -27.76
C LYS A 66 -9.46 -0.72 -28.18
N GLU A 67 -10.61 -0.39 -27.61
CA GLU A 67 -11.34 0.85 -27.81
C GLU A 67 -10.54 2.04 -27.27
N ALA A 68 -9.97 1.90 -26.08
CA ALA A 68 -9.10 2.91 -25.47
C ALA A 68 -7.90 3.24 -26.36
N ILE A 69 -7.14 2.23 -26.81
CA ILE A 69 -5.97 2.44 -27.65
C ILE A 69 -6.35 2.98 -29.04
N ALA A 70 -7.50 2.58 -29.59
CA ALA A 70 -7.99 3.13 -30.84
C ALA A 70 -8.30 4.63 -30.71
N ARG A 71 -9.01 5.04 -29.63
CA ARG A 71 -9.37 6.45 -29.39
C ARG A 71 -8.15 7.33 -29.06
N ILE A 72 -7.17 6.78 -28.33
CA ILE A 72 -5.89 7.48 -28.06
C ILE A 72 -5.15 7.73 -29.38
N ASN A 73 -5.03 6.71 -30.25
CA ASN A 73 -4.36 6.89 -31.53
C ASN A 73 -5.08 7.91 -32.43
N GLU A 74 -6.41 7.90 -32.44
CA GLU A 74 -7.22 8.88 -33.14
C GLU A 74 -6.95 10.32 -32.64
N ALA A 75 -6.88 10.51 -31.30
CA ALA A 75 -6.56 11.81 -30.70
C ALA A 75 -5.16 12.29 -31.11
N ILE A 76 -4.17 11.39 -31.12
CA ILE A 76 -2.79 11.69 -31.53
C ILE A 76 -2.75 12.08 -33.02
N GLU A 77 -3.40 11.30 -33.90
CA GLU A 77 -3.43 11.55 -35.34
C GLU A 77 -4.13 12.87 -35.70
N LYS A 78 -5.21 13.19 -34.99
CA LYS A 78 -5.97 14.44 -35.18
C LYS A 78 -5.37 15.63 -34.42
N GLN A 79 -4.30 15.43 -33.65
CA GLN A 79 -3.70 16.45 -32.78
C GLN A 79 -4.74 17.05 -31.78
N GLU A 80 -5.64 16.23 -31.30
CA GLU A 80 -6.61 16.62 -30.27
C GLU A 80 -5.90 16.82 -28.92
N ARG A 81 -6.36 17.80 -28.15
CA ARG A 81 -5.83 18.01 -26.79
C ARG A 81 -6.31 16.92 -25.86
N ILE A 82 -5.36 16.23 -25.23
CA ILE A 82 -5.59 15.14 -24.27
C ILE A 82 -5.33 15.68 -22.88
N MET A 83 -6.14 15.27 -21.89
CA MET A 83 -5.91 15.55 -20.48
C MET A 83 -5.84 14.23 -19.70
N VAL A 84 -4.78 14.06 -18.92
CA VAL A 84 -4.70 12.97 -17.94
C VAL A 84 -5.26 13.47 -16.61
N TYR A 85 -6.31 12.84 -16.13
CA TYR A 85 -7.01 13.18 -14.90
C TYR A 85 -6.73 12.09 -13.86
N GLY A 86 -6.52 12.42 -12.60
CA GLY A 86 -6.35 11.41 -11.54
C GLY A 86 -6.77 11.91 -10.18
N ASP A 87 -6.90 10.99 -9.22
CA ASP A 87 -7.16 11.37 -7.84
C ASP A 87 -5.94 12.03 -7.18
N TYR A 88 -6.16 12.64 -6.01
CA TYR A 88 -5.16 13.46 -5.29
C TYR A 88 -4.23 12.64 -4.39
N ASP A 89 -4.40 11.34 -4.25
CA ASP A 89 -3.53 10.49 -3.45
C ASP A 89 -2.29 9.97 -4.22
N VAL A 90 -1.51 9.08 -3.60
CA VAL A 90 -0.28 8.57 -4.22
C VAL A 90 -0.57 7.74 -5.46
N ASP A 91 -1.64 6.93 -5.45
CA ASP A 91 -1.97 6.08 -6.60
C ASP A 91 -2.37 6.94 -7.79
N GLY A 92 -3.37 7.82 -7.61
CA GLY A 92 -3.83 8.72 -8.67
C GLY A 92 -2.72 9.64 -9.20
N THR A 93 -1.93 10.27 -8.32
CA THR A 93 -0.83 11.16 -8.74
C THR A 93 0.30 10.40 -9.44
N SER A 94 0.61 9.17 -9.02
CA SER A 94 1.61 8.31 -9.70
C SER A 94 1.10 7.85 -11.06
N ALA A 95 -0.18 7.50 -11.18
CA ALA A 95 -0.84 7.12 -12.42
C ALA A 95 -0.80 8.27 -13.45
N VAL A 96 -1.16 9.48 -12.99
CA VAL A 96 -1.07 10.69 -13.82
C VAL A 96 0.36 10.96 -14.26
N ALA A 97 1.33 10.92 -13.34
CA ALA A 97 2.72 11.15 -13.66
C ALA A 97 3.25 10.14 -14.68
N LEU A 98 2.86 8.86 -14.56
CA LEU A 98 3.25 7.81 -15.49
C LEU A 98 2.69 8.05 -16.88
N VAL A 99 1.37 8.18 -17.01
CA VAL A 99 0.69 8.27 -18.30
C VAL A 99 1.00 9.62 -18.98
N TYR A 100 1.01 10.71 -18.23
CA TYR A 100 1.40 12.02 -18.72
C TYR A 100 2.83 12.02 -19.28
N SER A 101 3.81 11.50 -18.53
CA SER A 101 5.21 11.47 -19.00
C SER A 101 5.38 10.64 -20.26
N TYR A 102 4.64 9.55 -20.42
CA TYR A 102 4.67 8.75 -21.63
C TYR A 102 4.12 9.49 -22.85
N PHE A 103 2.90 10.03 -22.75
CA PHE A 103 2.26 10.68 -23.89
C PHE A 103 2.85 12.07 -24.20
N LYS A 104 3.42 12.78 -23.22
CA LYS A 104 4.16 14.02 -23.44
C LYS A 104 5.32 13.84 -24.42
N ASP A 105 5.99 12.69 -24.37
CA ASP A 105 7.07 12.39 -25.33
C ASP A 105 6.55 12.13 -26.75
N LEU A 106 5.27 11.82 -26.91
CA LEU A 106 4.62 11.52 -28.19
C LEU A 106 3.81 12.71 -28.73
N ASP A 107 3.15 13.45 -27.86
CA ASP A 107 2.30 14.59 -28.21
C ASP A 107 2.49 15.74 -27.23
N ARG A 108 2.77 16.94 -27.76
CA ARG A 108 2.97 18.17 -26.97
C ARG A 108 1.65 18.82 -26.51
N THR A 109 0.51 18.32 -26.95
CA THR A 109 -0.83 18.87 -26.63
C THR A 109 -1.47 18.18 -25.43
N ILE A 110 -0.69 17.48 -24.62
CA ILE A 110 -1.16 16.80 -23.41
C ILE A 110 -1.05 17.69 -22.17
N ASP A 111 -2.05 17.61 -21.32
CA ASP A 111 -2.12 18.29 -20.03
C ASP A 111 -2.51 17.32 -18.92
N PHE A 112 -2.47 17.74 -17.65
CA PHE A 112 -2.98 16.93 -16.56
C PHE A 112 -3.80 17.76 -15.57
N TYR A 113 -4.70 17.09 -14.85
CA TYR A 113 -5.57 17.67 -13.84
C TYR A 113 -5.67 16.77 -12.60
N ILE A 114 -5.59 17.40 -11.43
CA ILE A 114 -5.84 16.76 -10.13
C ILE A 114 -6.88 17.60 -9.40
N PRO A 115 -8.01 17.02 -8.97
CA PRO A 115 -9.06 17.76 -8.29
C PRO A 115 -8.61 18.23 -6.89
N ASP A 116 -9.14 19.36 -6.46
CA ASP A 116 -8.95 19.84 -5.10
C ASP A 116 -9.86 19.07 -4.14
N ARG A 117 -9.24 18.36 -3.20
CA ARG A 117 -9.95 17.50 -2.24
C ARG A 117 -11.04 18.23 -1.44
N GLU A 118 -10.81 19.51 -1.09
CA GLU A 118 -11.75 20.26 -0.24
C GLU A 118 -12.88 20.90 -1.05
N ARG A 119 -12.57 21.35 -2.26
CA ARG A 119 -13.51 22.10 -3.11
C ARG A 119 -14.31 21.21 -4.05
N GLU A 120 -13.66 20.16 -4.55
CA GLU A 120 -14.19 19.30 -5.61
C GLU A 120 -14.59 17.91 -5.09
N GLY A 121 -13.95 17.44 -4.01
CA GLY A 121 -14.19 16.12 -3.44
C GLY A 121 -13.29 15.04 -4.08
N TYR A 122 -13.79 13.81 -4.05
CA TYR A 122 -13.11 12.62 -4.61
C TYR A 122 -13.65 12.34 -6.01
N GLY A 123 -12.75 11.95 -6.91
CA GLY A 123 -13.10 11.44 -8.23
C GLY A 123 -13.26 12.54 -9.28
N ILE A 124 -14.02 12.24 -10.35
CA ILE A 124 -14.25 13.16 -11.46
C ILE A 124 -15.18 14.28 -11.00
N SER A 125 -14.77 15.55 -11.21
CA SER A 125 -15.53 16.73 -10.82
C SER A 125 -16.09 17.47 -12.02
N TYR A 126 -17.23 18.16 -11.85
CA TYR A 126 -17.78 19.07 -12.86
C TYR A 126 -16.81 20.22 -13.16
N GLN A 127 -16.08 20.72 -12.16
CA GLN A 127 -15.06 21.76 -12.33
C GLN A 127 -13.91 21.29 -13.23
N GLY A 128 -13.46 20.04 -13.04
CA GLY A 128 -12.43 19.44 -13.90
C GLY A 128 -12.91 19.26 -15.35
N ILE A 129 -14.19 18.94 -15.56
CA ILE A 129 -14.80 18.83 -16.89
C ILE A 129 -14.94 20.23 -17.53
N ASP A 130 -15.37 21.23 -16.77
CA ASP A 130 -15.46 22.62 -17.25
C ASP A 130 -14.07 23.15 -17.64
N TYR A 131 -13.05 22.90 -16.83
CA TYR A 131 -11.65 23.20 -17.18
C TYR A 131 -11.23 22.52 -18.49
N ALA A 132 -11.55 21.24 -18.66
CA ALA A 132 -11.25 20.51 -19.90
C ALA A 132 -11.94 21.16 -21.12
N LYS A 133 -13.20 21.59 -20.96
CA LYS A 133 -13.96 22.28 -21.99
C LYS A 133 -13.36 23.63 -22.35
N GLU A 134 -13.04 24.47 -21.35
CA GLU A 134 -12.45 25.80 -21.53
C GLU A 134 -11.09 25.74 -22.20
N THR A 135 -10.29 24.71 -21.91
CA THR A 135 -8.96 24.51 -22.49
C THR A 135 -8.98 23.75 -23.82
N GLY A 136 -10.15 23.33 -24.31
CA GLY A 136 -10.32 22.69 -25.61
C GLY A 136 -9.91 21.22 -25.64
N VAL A 137 -9.87 20.55 -24.50
CA VAL A 137 -9.63 19.10 -24.40
C VAL A 137 -10.72 18.31 -25.13
N LYS A 138 -10.34 17.27 -25.84
CA LYS A 138 -11.24 16.36 -26.55
C LYS A 138 -11.27 14.94 -25.96
N LEU A 139 -10.20 14.56 -25.29
CA LEU A 139 -10.08 13.27 -24.65
C LEU A 139 -9.53 13.43 -23.22
N VAL A 140 -10.24 12.88 -22.25
CA VAL A 140 -9.78 12.73 -20.86
C VAL A 140 -9.45 11.27 -20.61
N ILE A 141 -8.26 11.01 -20.07
CA ILE A 141 -7.85 9.70 -19.54
C ILE A 141 -7.89 9.83 -18.03
N ALA A 142 -8.97 9.36 -17.41
CA ALA A 142 -9.15 9.37 -15.96
C ALA A 142 -8.53 8.12 -15.35
N LEU A 143 -7.71 8.27 -14.31
CA LEU A 143 -6.95 7.21 -13.68
C LEU A 143 -7.22 7.18 -12.17
N ASP A 144 -7.37 5.99 -11.62
CA ASP A 144 -7.63 5.77 -10.20
C ASP A 144 -8.94 6.41 -9.71
N CYS A 145 -9.85 6.68 -10.61
CA CYS A 145 -11.17 7.22 -10.33
C CYS A 145 -12.08 7.08 -11.53
N GLY A 146 -13.39 7.20 -11.28
CA GLY A 146 -14.39 7.37 -12.34
C GLY A 146 -15.29 6.18 -12.59
N ILE A 147 -15.05 5.00 -12.01
CA ILE A 147 -15.89 3.81 -12.24
C ILE A 147 -17.37 4.01 -11.83
N LYS A 148 -17.64 5.00 -10.97
CA LYS A 148 -18.99 5.35 -10.52
C LYS A 148 -19.47 6.73 -11.02
N ALA A 149 -18.68 7.42 -11.86
CA ALA A 149 -18.93 8.78 -12.31
C ALA A 149 -19.87 8.84 -13.54
N THR A 150 -21.07 8.26 -13.42
CA THR A 150 -22.02 8.12 -14.53
C THR A 150 -22.56 9.47 -15.01
N GLU A 151 -22.93 10.36 -14.08
CA GLU A 151 -23.47 11.67 -14.38
C GLU A 151 -22.41 12.62 -14.94
N GLU A 152 -21.21 12.62 -14.36
CA GLU A 152 -20.08 13.44 -14.78
C GLU A 152 -19.62 13.08 -16.20
N VAL A 153 -19.52 11.79 -16.50
CA VAL A 153 -19.16 11.31 -17.85
C VAL A 153 -20.24 11.68 -18.86
N GLN A 154 -21.52 11.60 -18.49
CA GLN A 154 -22.60 12.05 -19.35
C GLN A 154 -22.55 13.57 -19.61
N TYR A 155 -22.25 14.38 -18.61
CA TYR A 155 -22.06 15.82 -18.75
C TYR A 155 -20.88 16.15 -19.68
N ALA A 156 -19.76 15.45 -19.53
CA ALA A 156 -18.60 15.59 -20.42
C ALA A 156 -18.94 15.26 -21.88
N LYS A 157 -19.67 14.17 -22.09
CA LYS A 157 -20.11 13.75 -23.43
C LYS A 157 -21.01 14.79 -24.11
N GLN A 158 -21.93 15.44 -23.36
CA GLN A 158 -22.73 16.55 -23.84
C GLN A 158 -21.90 17.78 -24.21
N SER A 159 -20.73 17.92 -23.58
CA SER A 159 -19.74 18.97 -23.88
C SER A 159 -18.79 18.62 -25.02
N GLY A 160 -18.92 17.46 -25.65
CA GLY A 160 -18.06 16.97 -26.73
C GLY A 160 -16.67 16.54 -26.26
N ILE A 161 -16.57 16.00 -25.07
CA ILE A 161 -15.36 15.47 -24.44
C ILE A 161 -15.55 13.97 -24.22
N ASP A 162 -14.65 13.17 -24.75
CA ASP A 162 -14.60 11.74 -24.58
C ASP A 162 -13.81 11.36 -23.31
N PHE A 163 -14.22 10.28 -22.66
CA PHE A 163 -13.53 9.72 -21.51
C PHE A 163 -13.03 8.29 -21.78
N ILE A 164 -11.82 8.01 -21.30
CA ILE A 164 -11.29 6.67 -21.01
C ILE A 164 -11.10 6.61 -19.51
N ILE A 165 -11.72 5.64 -18.85
CA ILE A 165 -11.62 5.45 -17.40
C ILE A 165 -10.70 4.25 -17.15
N GLY A 166 -9.63 4.45 -16.38
CA GLY A 166 -8.74 3.42 -15.86
C GLY A 166 -8.84 3.37 -14.34
N ASP A 167 -9.67 2.49 -13.81
CA ASP A 167 -9.99 2.42 -12.38
C ASP A 167 -9.87 1.00 -11.84
N HIS A 168 -9.71 0.84 -10.55
CA HIS A 168 -9.59 -0.44 -9.85
C HIS A 168 -10.54 -0.58 -8.66
N HIS A 169 -11.36 0.43 -8.41
CA HIS A 169 -12.38 0.40 -7.37
C HIS A 169 -13.54 -0.51 -7.76
N LEU A 170 -14.32 -0.95 -6.78
CA LEU A 170 -15.51 -1.76 -7.05
C LEU A 170 -16.54 -0.97 -7.87
N PRO A 171 -16.98 -1.51 -9.02
CA PRO A 171 -18.04 -0.90 -9.82
C PRO A 171 -19.33 -0.67 -9.02
N GLY A 172 -20.12 0.33 -9.43
CA GLY A 172 -21.49 0.48 -8.99
C GLY A 172 -22.44 -0.41 -9.76
N ASP A 173 -23.76 -0.23 -9.56
CA ASP A 173 -24.80 -0.94 -10.29
C ASP A 173 -24.76 -0.61 -11.78
N GLU A 174 -24.35 0.60 -12.13
CA GLU A 174 -24.18 1.05 -13.51
C GLU A 174 -22.71 1.50 -13.75
N VAL A 175 -22.19 1.17 -14.91
CA VAL A 175 -20.86 1.58 -15.37
C VAL A 175 -21.02 2.80 -16.28
N PRO A 176 -20.18 3.85 -16.13
CA PRO A 176 -20.24 5.06 -16.97
C PRO A 176 -20.13 4.74 -18.46
N GLN A 177 -20.91 5.45 -19.29
CA GLN A 177 -20.90 5.32 -20.75
C GLN A 177 -19.74 6.11 -21.39
N ALA A 178 -18.52 5.82 -20.96
CA ALA A 178 -17.28 6.31 -21.55
C ALA A 178 -16.95 5.58 -22.85
N VAL A 179 -15.95 6.07 -23.61
CA VAL A 179 -15.42 5.36 -24.80
C VAL A 179 -14.85 4.00 -24.40
N ALA A 180 -14.17 3.95 -23.26
CA ALA A 180 -13.69 2.72 -22.66
C ALA A 180 -13.66 2.84 -21.12
N VAL A 181 -13.95 1.72 -20.45
CA VAL A 181 -13.79 1.57 -19.01
C VAL A 181 -12.87 0.39 -18.76
N LEU A 182 -11.67 0.69 -18.28
CA LEU A 182 -10.59 -0.25 -18.02
C LEU A 182 -10.56 -0.53 -16.52
N ASP A 183 -11.33 -1.52 -16.10
CA ASP A 183 -11.37 -1.97 -14.71
C ASP A 183 -11.45 -3.48 -14.67
N PRO A 184 -10.42 -4.15 -14.11
CA PRO A 184 -10.40 -5.61 -13.98
C PRO A 184 -11.55 -6.16 -13.14
N LYS A 185 -12.11 -5.38 -12.21
CA LYS A 185 -13.16 -5.79 -11.28
C LYS A 185 -14.58 -5.76 -11.88
N GLN A 186 -14.75 -5.27 -13.11
CA GLN A 186 -16.01 -5.44 -13.81
C GLN A 186 -16.34 -6.94 -13.95
N ALA A 187 -17.60 -7.33 -13.70
CA ALA A 187 -18.03 -8.72 -13.67
C ALA A 187 -17.76 -9.49 -14.98
N ASP A 188 -17.82 -8.80 -16.11
CA ASP A 188 -17.60 -9.35 -17.46
C ASP A 188 -16.20 -9.06 -18.04
N CYS A 189 -15.27 -8.55 -17.23
CA CYS A 189 -13.89 -8.32 -17.65
C CYS A 189 -13.08 -9.62 -17.59
N PRO A 190 -12.53 -10.11 -18.72
CA PRO A 190 -11.77 -11.37 -18.75
C PRO A 190 -10.32 -11.22 -18.26
N TYR A 191 -9.89 -10.03 -17.81
CA TYR A 191 -8.54 -9.82 -17.33
C TYR A 191 -8.25 -10.70 -16.11
N PRO A 192 -7.18 -11.52 -16.13
CA PRO A 192 -7.00 -12.57 -15.12
C PRO A 192 -6.72 -12.04 -13.71
N TYR A 193 -6.00 -10.91 -13.59
CA TYR A 193 -5.60 -10.33 -12.31
C TYR A 193 -6.49 -9.12 -11.95
N LYS A 194 -7.19 -9.21 -10.81
CA LYS A 194 -8.21 -8.20 -10.43
C LYS A 194 -7.70 -7.08 -9.54
N GLU A 195 -6.51 -7.22 -8.98
CA GLU A 195 -6.00 -6.37 -7.90
C GLU A 195 -4.87 -5.42 -8.36
N LEU A 196 -4.88 -5.02 -9.64
CA LEU A 196 -3.98 -3.94 -10.09
C LEU A 196 -4.31 -2.65 -9.33
N SER A 197 -3.29 -1.82 -9.02
CA SER A 197 -3.51 -0.44 -8.57
C SER A 197 -3.94 0.45 -9.74
N GLY A 198 -4.46 1.64 -9.47
CA GLY A 198 -4.84 2.61 -10.51
C GLY A 198 -3.65 2.98 -11.41
N CYS A 199 -2.46 3.18 -10.83
CA CYS A 199 -1.21 3.37 -11.60
C CYS A 199 -0.83 2.10 -12.39
N GLY A 200 -1.10 0.92 -11.86
CA GLY A 200 -0.93 -0.35 -12.58
C GLY A 200 -1.80 -0.41 -13.84
N ILE A 201 -3.03 0.07 -13.78
CA ILE A 201 -3.91 0.17 -14.96
C ILE A 201 -3.37 1.23 -15.93
N GLY A 202 -2.91 2.39 -15.44
CA GLY A 202 -2.21 3.38 -16.26
C GLY A 202 -0.99 2.79 -16.98
N PHE A 203 -0.22 1.94 -16.30
CA PHE A 203 0.90 1.20 -16.90
C PHE A 203 0.41 0.26 -18.00
N LYS A 204 -0.71 -0.46 -17.84
CA LYS A 204 -1.29 -1.32 -18.88
C LYS A 204 -1.74 -0.56 -20.13
N ILE A 205 -2.21 0.69 -19.99
CA ILE A 205 -2.50 1.56 -21.14
C ILE A 205 -1.21 1.86 -21.93
N VAL A 206 -0.13 2.21 -21.23
CA VAL A 206 1.18 2.49 -21.84
C VAL A 206 1.76 1.24 -22.49
N GLU A 207 1.68 0.09 -21.82
CA GLU A 207 2.10 -1.21 -22.34
C GLU A 207 1.34 -1.54 -23.63
N ALA A 208 0.01 -1.50 -23.62
CA ALA A 208 -0.83 -1.79 -24.79
C ALA A 208 -0.52 -0.91 -26.00
N HIS A 209 -0.32 0.40 -25.76
CA HIS A 209 0.03 1.34 -26.82
C HIS A 209 1.42 1.04 -27.42
N LEU A 210 2.42 0.75 -26.58
CA LEU A 210 3.78 0.39 -27.03
C LEU A 210 3.78 -0.97 -27.76
N GLU A 211 3.10 -1.98 -27.25
CA GLU A 211 3.00 -3.30 -27.89
C GLU A 211 2.40 -3.21 -29.27
N ARG A 212 1.31 -2.44 -29.43
CA ARG A 212 0.70 -2.20 -30.74
C ARG A 212 1.64 -1.51 -31.69
N LYS A 213 2.39 -0.50 -31.21
CA LYS A 213 3.36 0.24 -32.01
C LYS A 213 4.57 -0.60 -32.43
N MET A 214 5.04 -1.49 -31.56
CA MET A 214 6.23 -2.30 -31.80
C MET A 214 5.95 -3.67 -32.42
N GLY A 215 4.69 -4.12 -32.42
CA GLY A 215 4.25 -5.39 -33.00
C GLY A 215 4.78 -6.62 -32.25
N VAL A 216 5.04 -6.49 -30.95
CA VAL A 216 5.46 -7.55 -30.04
C VAL A 216 4.79 -7.35 -28.69
N ARG A 217 4.55 -8.42 -27.91
CA ARG A 217 3.97 -8.35 -26.58
C ARG A 217 5.03 -8.63 -25.51
N LEU A 218 4.84 -8.04 -24.35
CA LEU A 218 5.72 -8.25 -23.19
C LEU A 218 5.64 -9.70 -22.70
N CYS A 219 4.45 -10.29 -22.74
CA CYS A 219 4.17 -11.67 -22.35
C CYS A 219 4.52 -12.73 -23.42
N ASP A 220 4.97 -12.35 -24.63
CA ASP A 220 5.40 -13.33 -25.63
C ASP A 220 6.61 -14.12 -25.12
N LEU A 221 6.57 -15.47 -25.26
CA LEU A 221 7.66 -16.32 -24.84
C LEU A 221 8.88 -16.13 -25.78
N PRO A 222 10.08 -15.78 -25.24
CA PRO A 222 11.25 -15.48 -26.08
C PRO A 222 11.66 -16.60 -27.04
N GLU A 223 11.43 -17.87 -26.66
CA GLU A 223 11.71 -19.03 -27.49
C GLU A 223 10.79 -19.17 -28.71
N GLN A 224 9.64 -18.50 -28.70
CA GLN A 224 8.68 -18.49 -29.82
C GLN A 224 8.91 -17.33 -30.78
N LEU A 225 9.83 -16.41 -30.46
CA LEU A 225 10.13 -15.22 -31.25
C LEU A 225 11.36 -15.45 -32.14
N ASP A 226 11.30 -14.91 -33.37
CA ASP A 226 12.49 -14.75 -34.18
C ASP A 226 13.43 -13.68 -33.60
N GLU A 227 14.65 -13.57 -34.12
CA GLU A 227 15.68 -12.67 -33.62
C GLU A 227 15.23 -11.20 -33.62
N VAL A 228 14.54 -10.76 -34.67
CA VAL A 228 14.07 -9.37 -34.80
C VAL A 228 12.99 -9.04 -33.77
N ARG A 229 12.00 -9.94 -33.60
CA ARG A 229 10.93 -9.75 -32.62
C ARG A 229 11.46 -9.84 -31.20
N ARG A 230 12.45 -10.69 -30.94
CA ARG A 230 13.15 -10.77 -29.64
C ARG A 230 13.87 -9.47 -29.30
N ALA A 231 14.62 -8.89 -30.26
CA ALA A 231 15.26 -7.59 -30.07
C ALA A 231 14.23 -6.47 -29.78
N ARG A 232 13.08 -6.46 -30.48
CA ARG A 232 11.98 -5.51 -30.21
C ARG A 232 11.38 -5.71 -28.83
N GLN A 233 11.23 -6.97 -28.38
CA GLN A 233 10.71 -7.26 -27.03
C GLN A 233 11.66 -6.74 -25.94
N GLU A 234 12.96 -6.90 -26.12
CA GLU A 234 13.94 -6.32 -25.18
C GLU A 234 13.91 -4.78 -25.18
N GLU A 235 13.74 -4.16 -26.33
CA GLU A 235 13.52 -2.71 -26.42
C GLU A 235 12.23 -2.28 -25.72
N LEU A 236 11.12 -3.04 -25.88
CA LEU A 236 9.85 -2.82 -25.19
C LEU A 236 10.04 -2.88 -23.67
N LYS A 237 10.71 -3.92 -23.16
CA LYS A 237 11.04 -4.06 -21.73
C LYS A 237 11.79 -2.83 -21.21
N LEU A 238 12.82 -2.38 -21.90
CA LEU A 238 13.60 -1.21 -21.50
C LEU A 238 12.76 0.08 -21.46
N LYS A 239 11.84 0.25 -22.41
CA LYS A 239 10.93 1.41 -22.46
C LYS A 239 9.93 1.40 -21.31
N LEU A 240 9.45 0.23 -20.93
CA LEU A 240 8.48 0.06 -19.84
C LEU A 240 9.11 0.14 -18.46
N LEU A 241 10.33 -0.40 -18.30
CA LEU A 241 11.04 -0.41 -17.01
C LEU A 241 11.14 0.99 -16.36
N LYS A 242 11.31 2.05 -17.16
CA LYS A 242 11.48 3.43 -16.64
C LYS A 242 10.25 3.97 -15.89
N TYR A 243 9.09 3.30 -15.99
CA TYR A 243 7.85 3.72 -15.33
C TYR A 243 7.52 2.87 -14.09
N LEU A 244 8.20 1.72 -13.91
CA LEU A 244 7.88 0.78 -12.86
C LEU A 244 8.21 1.29 -11.45
N ASP A 245 9.06 2.29 -11.32
CA ASP A 245 9.28 2.98 -10.06
C ASP A 245 8.00 3.66 -9.52
N LEU A 246 7.23 4.31 -10.41
CA LEU A 246 5.93 4.90 -10.05
C LEU A 246 4.89 3.83 -9.70
N VAL A 247 4.87 2.73 -10.47
CA VAL A 247 3.96 1.60 -10.19
C VAL A 247 4.29 0.98 -8.82
N ALA A 248 5.57 0.81 -8.46
CA ALA A 248 5.94 0.30 -7.14
C ALA A 248 5.56 1.25 -6.00
N VAL A 249 5.69 2.57 -6.21
CA VAL A 249 5.25 3.58 -5.24
C VAL A 249 3.74 3.54 -5.04
N SER A 250 2.98 3.40 -6.12
CA SER A 250 1.53 3.23 -6.12
C SER A 250 1.11 1.96 -5.37
N ILE A 251 1.58 0.78 -5.80
CA ILE A 251 1.29 -0.51 -5.17
C ILE A 251 1.55 -0.48 -3.66
N ALA A 252 2.68 0.12 -3.24
CA ALA A 252 3.04 0.24 -1.84
C ALA A 252 2.07 1.14 -1.06
N SER A 253 1.61 2.25 -1.66
CA SER A 253 0.86 3.29 -0.97
C SER A 253 -0.63 3.03 -0.93
N ASP A 254 -1.16 2.36 -1.94
CA ASP A 254 -2.57 1.96 -2.02
C ASP A 254 -2.85 0.62 -1.32
N ILE A 255 -1.78 -0.03 -0.81
CA ILE A 255 -1.87 -1.26 0.00
C ILE A 255 -2.55 -2.41 -0.76
N VAL A 256 -2.42 -2.46 -2.08
CA VAL A 256 -2.93 -3.57 -2.90
C VAL A 256 -2.09 -4.85 -2.71
N PRO A 257 -2.66 -6.04 -2.98
CA PRO A 257 -1.96 -7.32 -2.84
C PRO A 257 -0.62 -7.37 -3.58
N ILE A 258 0.44 -7.83 -2.89
CA ILE A 258 1.79 -8.05 -3.47
C ILE A 258 1.93 -9.51 -3.93
N MET A 259 0.96 -9.96 -4.70
CA MET A 259 0.91 -11.27 -5.34
C MET A 259 0.67 -11.12 -6.84
N GLY A 260 0.76 -12.20 -7.59
CA GLY A 260 0.47 -12.20 -9.03
C GLY A 260 1.23 -11.12 -9.79
N GLU A 261 0.52 -10.35 -10.60
CA GLU A 261 1.11 -9.31 -11.46
C GLU A 261 1.69 -8.14 -10.67
N ASN A 262 1.04 -7.69 -9.58
CA ASN A 262 1.57 -6.64 -8.71
C ASN A 262 2.93 -7.01 -8.12
N ARG A 263 3.16 -8.30 -7.78
CA ARG A 263 4.46 -8.76 -7.31
C ARG A 263 5.56 -8.57 -8.36
N VAL A 264 5.26 -8.91 -9.62
CA VAL A 264 6.21 -8.72 -10.73
C VAL A 264 6.52 -7.23 -10.92
N LEU A 265 5.49 -6.39 -11.00
CA LEU A 265 5.64 -4.95 -11.19
C LEU A 265 6.39 -4.29 -10.03
N ALA A 266 6.05 -4.63 -8.78
CA ALA A 266 6.73 -4.14 -7.59
C ALA A 266 8.20 -4.60 -7.51
N PHE A 267 8.50 -5.85 -7.88
CA PHE A 267 9.87 -6.37 -7.91
C PHE A 267 10.76 -5.57 -8.86
N PHE A 268 10.30 -5.36 -10.09
CA PHE A 268 11.07 -4.58 -11.06
C PHE A 268 11.10 -3.09 -10.73
N GLY A 269 10.01 -2.54 -10.20
CA GLY A 269 9.95 -1.15 -9.75
C GLY A 269 10.93 -0.85 -8.61
N LEU A 270 11.03 -1.74 -7.62
CA LEU A 270 12.05 -1.65 -6.57
C LEU A 270 13.46 -1.73 -7.12
N ARG A 271 13.71 -2.57 -8.15
CA ARG A 271 15.02 -2.61 -8.81
C ARG A 271 15.35 -1.28 -9.48
N VAL A 272 14.39 -0.66 -10.16
CA VAL A 272 14.59 0.68 -10.76
C VAL A 272 14.91 1.69 -9.67
N LEU A 273 14.12 1.74 -8.59
CA LEU A 273 14.35 2.64 -7.46
C LEU A 273 15.72 2.45 -6.81
N ASN A 274 16.17 1.20 -6.67
CA ASN A 274 17.47 0.87 -6.06
C ASN A 274 18.67 1.02 -6.99
N THR A 275 18.47 1.30 -8.28
CA THR A 275 19.56 1.45 -9.25
C THR A 275 19.61 2.85 -9.87
N LYS A 276 18.47 3.41 -10.22
CA LYS A 276 18.36 4.73 -10.86
C LYS A 276 17.02 5.39 -10.49
N PRO A 277 16.85 5.85 -9.24
CA PRO A 277 15.63 6.52 -8.82
C PRO A 277 15.45 7.84 -9.58
N ARG A 278 14.20 8.23 -9.80
CA ARG A 278 13.93 9.58 -10.35
C ARG A 278 14.26 10.67 -9.31
N PRO A 279 14.68 11.87 -9.76
CA PRO A 279 15.14 12.93 -8.85
C PRO A 279 14.15 13.29 -7.75
N GLY A 280 12.83 13.28 -8.03
CA GLY A 280 11.80 13.60 -7.06
C GLY A 280 11.70 12.58 -5.93
N ILE A 281 11.74 11.28 -6.25
CA ILE A 281 11.70 10.22 -5.24
C ILE A 281 13.00 10.22 -4.41
N GLU A 282 14.16 10.40 -5.06
CA GLU A 282 15.44 10.54 -4.32
C GLU A 282 15.40 11.72 -3.33
N ALA A 283 14.86 12.86 -3.76
CA ALA A 283 14.77 14.05 -2.91
C ALA A 283 13.87 13.81 -1.68
N ILE A 284 12.73 13.12 -1.84
CA ILE A 284 11.86 12.74 -0.71
C ILE A 284 12.57 11.79 0.26
N LEU A 285 13.28 10.79 -0.25
CA LEU A 285 13.93 9.75 0.56
C LEU A 285 14.98 10.30 1.52
N LYS A 286 15.62 11.44 1.19
CA LYS A 286 16.56 12.13 2.08
C LYS A 286 15.95 12.53 3.42
N TYR A 287 14.66 12.90 3.45
CA TYR A 287 13.93 13.19 4.69
C TYR A 287 13.64 11.95 5.54
N GLY A 288 13.82 10.75 4.95
CA GLY A 288 13.78 9.47 5.65
C GLY A 288 15.17 8.95 6.03
N HIS A 289 16.22 9.78 5.91
CA HIS A 289 17.63 9.39 6.13
C HIS A 289 18.08 8.23 5.25
N VAL A 290 17.56 8.18 4.01
CA VAL A 290 18.02 7.27 2.97
C VAL A 290 18.97 8.02 2.07
N ASP A 291 20.26 7.82 2.31
CA ASP A 291 21.32 8.53 1.61
C ASP A 291 21.86 7.72 0.43
N ARG A 292 22.32 8.46 -0.60
CA ARG A 292 23.06 7.87 -1.70
C ARG A 292 24.35 7.27 -1.17
N ARG A 293 24.69 6.08 -1.62
CA ARG A 293 25.99 5.47 -1.31
C ARG A 293 27.12 6.38 -1.78
N LYS A 294 28.06 6.67 -0.90
CA LYS A 294 29.29 7.36 -1.27
C LYS A 294 30.10 6.40 -2.14
N ALA A 295 30.55 6.87 -3.30
CA ALA A 295 31.51 6.12 -4.10
C ALA A 295 32.80 5.99 -3.23
N ASP A 296 33.09 4.79 -2.76
CA ASP A 296 34.34 4.53 -2.05
C ASP A 296 35.50 4.75 -3.02
N ALA A 297 36.51 5.51 -2.59
CA ALA A 297 37.75 5.68 -3.33
C ALA A 297 38.53 4.34 -3.50
N ALA A 298 38.02 3.24 -2.94
CA ALA A 298 38.57 1.91 -2.91
C ALA A 298 38.05 0.96 -4.02
N ASP A 299 37.12 1.39 -4.87
CA ASP A 299 36.60 0.56 -5.98
C ASP A 299 37.62 0.37 -7.14
N GLN A 300 38.86 0.75 -6.91
CA GLN A 300 40.01 0.54 -7.83
C GLN A 300 40.93 -0.63 -7.46
N THR A 301 40.64 -1.39 -6.40
CA THR A 301 41.44 -2.56 -6.04
C THR A 301 40.66 -3.84 -6.28
N ASP A 302 41.20 -4.63 -7.18
CA ASP A 302 40.80 -5.98 -7.60
C ASP A 302 40.85 -7.01 -6.44
N THR A 303 39.90 -6.92 -5.48
CA THR A 303 39.70 -7.97 -4.48
C THR A 303 38.30 -8.53 -4.60
N ALA A 304 38.20 -9.85 -4.67
CA ALA A 304 37.09 -10.70 -5.08
C ALA A 304 35.82 -10.67 -4.17
N GLU A 305 35.48 -9.56 -3.55
CA GLU A 305 34.14 -9.33 -2.98
C GLU A 305 33.30 -8.61 -4.02
N LYS A 306 32.16 -9.22 -4.42
CA LYS A 306 31.22 -8.62 -5.37
C LYS A 306 30.92 -7.17 -4.95
N PRO A 307 31.06 -6.20 -5.86
CA PRO A 307 30.75 -4.81 -5.54
C PRO A 307 29.31 -4.74 -5.02
N LYS A 308 29.10 -4.05 -3.91
CA LYS A 308 27.74 -3.77 -3.38
C LYS A 308 27.04 -2.86 -4.37
N THR A 309 26.17 -3.43 -5.22
CA THR A 309 25.58 -2.80 -6.41
C THR A 309 24.26 -2.06 -6.09
N GLY A 310 24.19 -1.19 -5.07
CA GLY A 310 22.99 -0.43 -4.77
C GLY A 310 23.23 1.08 -4.87
N TYR A 311 22.22 1.84 -5.33
CA TYR A 311 22.27 3.30 -5.40
C TYR A 311 22.30 3.94 -4.02
N PHE A 312 21.55 3.38 -3.06
CA PHE A 312 21.47 3.82 -1.68
C PHE A 312 22.35 2.98 -0.75
N GLU A 313 22.67 3.53 0.43
CA GLU A 313 23.38 2.81 1.49
C GLU A 313 22.60 1.58 1.98
N LYS A 314 21.27 1.70 2.03
CA LYS A 314 20.31 0.64 2.34
C LYS A 314 19.44 0.34 1.12
N GLU A 315 19.21 -0.93 0.81
CA GLU A 315 18.25 -1.34 -0.21
C GLU A 315 16.82 -0.97 0.21
N LEU A 316 16.09 -0.28 -0.68
CA LEU A 316 14.71 0.10 -0.46
C LEU A 316 13.79 -1.11 -0.58
N THR A 317 12.79 -1.13 0.29
CA THR A 317 11.72 -2.13 0.34
C THR A 317 10.36 -1.47 0.13
N ILE A 318 9.31 -2.26 -0.05
CA ILE A 318 7.92 -1.76 -0.07
C ILE A 318 7.61 -0.99 1.23
N THR A 319 8.05 -1.50 2.38
CA THR A 319 7.88 -0.85 3.67
C THR A 319 8.48 0.56 3.70
N ASP A 320 9.65 0.76 3.08
CA ASP A 320 10.25 2.10 2.97
C ASP A 320 9.38 3.03 2.11
N LEU A 321 8.78 2.54 1.03
CA LEU A 321 7.86 3.32 0.21
C LEU A 321 6.60 3.71 0.99
N VAL A 322 6.00 2.76 1.72
CA VAL A 322 4.81 2.99 2.56
C VAL A 322 5.05 4.06 3.63
N PHE A 323 6.22 4.04 4.30
CA PHE A 323 6.46 4.92 5.44
C PHE A 323 7.25 6.19 5.13
N LEU A 324 8.04 6.20 4.05
CA LEU A 324 8.88 7.35 3.72
C LEU A 324 8.34 8.16 2.53
N VAL A 325 7.82 7.52 1.49
CA VAL A 325 7.35 8.19 0.27
C VAL A 325 5.86 8.49 0.35
N GLY A 326 5.03 7.47 0.56
CA GLY A 326 3.57 7.59 0.56
C GLY A 326 3.01 8.70 1.47
N PRO A 327 3.39 8.78 2.76
CA PRO A 327 2.85 9.79 3.66
C PRO A 327 3.19 11.23 3.29
N ARG A 328 4.32 11.47 2.60
CA ARG A 328 4.72 12.79 2.13
C ARG A 328 3.91 13.22 0.91
N ILE A 329 3.80 12.35 -0.08
CA ILE A 329 2.98 12.62 -1.27
C ILE A 329 1.51 12.82 -0.87
N ASN A 330 0.95 11.94 -0.04
CA ASN A 330 -0.43 12.08 0.47
C ASN A 330 -0.66 13.35 1.30
N ALA A 331 0.37 13.88 1.96
CA ALA A 331 0.25 15.11 2.74
C ALA A 331 -0.03 16.33 1.84
N ALA A 332 0.51 16.37 0.62
CA ALA A 332 0.24 17.44 -0.33
C ALA A 332 -1.27 17.54 -0.62
N GLY A 333 -1.92 16.42 -0.97
CA GLY A 333 -3.37 16.37 -1.23
C GLY A 333 -4.27 16.53 0.02
N ARG A 334 -3.70 16.52 1.23
CA ARG A 334 -4.44 16.72 2.50
C ARG A 334 -4.36 18.13 3.03
N ILE A 335 -3.25 18.83 2.77
CA ILE A 335 -2.94 20.15 3.37
C ILE A 335 -3.00 21.25 2.31
N ARG A 336 -2.65 20.93 1.06
CA ARG A 336 -2.60 21.88 -0.07
C ARG A 336 -3.14 21.20 -1.35
N SER A 337 -2.34 21.17 -2.40
CA SER A 337 -2.68 20.60 -3.69
C SER A 337 -1.77 19.44 -4.05
N ALA A 338 -2.34 18.34 -4.51
CA ALA A 338 -1.57 17.19 -5.01
C ALA A 338 -0.88 17.46 -6.37
N PHE A 339 -1.13 18.61 -6.99
CA PHE A 339 -0.45 19.04 -8.21
C PHE A 339 1.08 19.05 -8.07
N ASP A 340 1.60 19.49 -6.91
CA ASP A 340 3.04 19.50 -6.64
C ASP A 340 3.63 18.09 -6.53
N SER A 341 2.84 17.11 -6.10
CA SER A 341 3.25 15.69 -6.10
C SER A 341 3.47 15.16 -7.52
N VAL A 342 2.58 15.49 -8.46
CA VAL A 342 2.76 15.11 -9.86
C VAL A 342 4.00 15.81 -10.45
N ARG A 343 4.17 17.12 -10.21
CA ARG A 343 5.35 17.87 -10.67
C ARG A 343 6.65 17.29 -10.13
N LEU A 344 6.68 16.89 -8.87
CA LEU A 344 7.83 16.24 -8.24
C LEU A 344 8.19 14.94 -8.97
N MET A 345 7.21 14.12 -9.30
CA MET A 345 7.42 12.84 -10.00
C MET A 345 7.81 13.02 -11.48
N LEU A 346 7.47 14.16 -12.08
CA LEU A 346 7.75 14.47 -13.49
C LEU A 346 9.09 15.18 -13.73
N THR A 347 9.63 15.89 -12.72
CA THR A 347 10.83 16.71 -12.93
C THR A 347 12.10 15.86 -13.06
N GLU A 348 12.92 16.21 -14.05
CA GLU A 348 14.27 15.67 -14.22
C GLU A 348 15.35 16.60 -13.62
N ASP A 349 15.00 17.85 -13.29
CA ASP A 349 15.90 18.80 -12.66
C ASP A 349 16.00 18.54 -11.15
N VAL A 350 17.22 18.25 -10.71
CA VAL A 350 17.52 17.92 -9.29
C VAL A 350 17.24 19.10 -8.34
N ASN A 351 17.38 20.35 -8.81
CA ASN A 351 17.13 21.52 -7.97
C ASN A 351 15.64 21.77 -7.82
N ILE A 352 14.87 21.65 -8.90
CA ILE A 352 13.40 21.70 -8.84
C ILE A 352 12.88 20.56 -7.97
N ALA A 353 13.41 19.34 -8.11
CA ALA A 353 13.05 18.20 -7.28
C ALA A 353 13.26 18.47 -5.79
N ARG A 354 14.39 19.10 -5.42
CA ARG A 354 14.67 19.47 -4.02
C ARG A 354 13.67 20.46 -3.46
N HIS A 355 13.38 21.54 -4.20
CA HIS A 355 12.40 22.55 -3.75
C HIS A 355 11.00 21.95 -3.56
N LEU A 356 10.53 21.16 -4.52
CA LEU A 356 9.22 20.49 -4.39
C LEU A 356 9.20 19.48 -3.24
N ALA A 357 10.30 18.74 -3.02
CA ALA A 357 10.42 17.82 -1.91
C ALA A 357 10.47 18.54 -0.54
N ASP A 358 11.12 19.73 -0.46
CA ASP A 358 11.10 20.59 0.73
C ASP A 358 9.66 21.00 1.07
N ASP A 359 8.90 21.50 0.09
CA ASP A 359 7.52 21.93 0.27
C ASP A 359 6.64 20.76 0.73
N ILE A 360 6.72 19.62 0.03
CA ILE A 360 5.95 18.41 0.35
C ILE A 360 6.31 17.85 1.73
N ASN A 361 7.59 17.90 2.11
CA ASN A 361 7.99 17.51 3.46
C ASN A 361 7.44 18.45 4.53
N ASN A 362 7.39 19.77 4.26
CA ASN A 362 6.78 20.75 5.16
C ASN A 362 5.27 20.47 5.33
N TYR A 363 4.53 20.16 4.26
CA TYR A 363 3.12 19.73 4.34
C TYR A 363 2.97 18.45 5.19
N ASN A 364 3.88 17.51 5.05
CA ASN A 364 3.87 16.30 5.87
C ASN A 364 4.19 16.57 7.35
N MET A 365 5.04 17.54 7.66
CA MET A 365 5.29 17.98 9.05
C MET A 365 4.05 18.64 9.64
N GLU A 366 3.44 19.59 8.93
CA GLU A 366 2.19 20.25 9.34
C GLU A 366 1.07 19.20 9.57
N ARG A 367 0.90 18.26 8.64
CA ARG A 367 -0.05 17.16 8.78
C ARG A 367 0.22 16.34 10.06
N LYS A 368 1.51 16.01 10.36
CA LYS A 368 1.89 15.25 11.57
C LYS A 368 1.59 16.01 12.86
N GLU A 369 1.80 17.31 12.89
CA GLU A 369 1.48 18.15 14.05
C GLU A 369 -0.02 18.16 14.30
N LEU A 370 -0.83 18.38 13.25
CA LEU A 370 -2.28 18.37 13.34
C LEU A 370 -2.83 17.01 13.79
N ASP A 371 -2.36 15.90 13.18
CA ASP A 371 -2.85 14.57 13.52
C ASP A 371 -2.43 14.13 14.93
N THR A 372 -1.23 14.52 15.37
CA THR A 372 -0.73 14.19 16.73
C THR A 372 -1.52 14.95 17.78
N ALA A 373 -1.69 16.27 17.62
CA ALA A 373 -2.46 17.08 18.56
C ALA A 373 -3.92 16.59 18.69
N ALA A 374 -4.58 16.31 17.56
CA ALA A 374 -5.95 15.80 17.56
C ALA A 374 -6.04 14.40 18.19
N THR A 375 -5.07 13.50 17.93
CA THR A 375 -5.02 12.16 18.53
C THR A 375 -4.84 12.21 20.04
N GLU A 376 -3.93 13.03 20.54
CA GLU A 376 -3.71 13.19 21.98
C GLU A 376 -4.93 13.79 22.68
N GLU A 377 -5.59 14.73 22.05
CA GLU A 377 -6.84 15.28 22.57
C GLU A 377 -7.96 14.25 22.59
N ALA A 378 -8.13 13.50 21.50
CA ALA A 378 -9.10 12.41 21.41
C ALA A 378 -8.89 11.37 22.52
N LYS A 379 -7.64 10.92 22.74
CA LYS A 379 -7.29 9.99 23.83
C LYS A 379 -7.63 10.55 25.20
N ARG A 380 -7.28 11.81 25.46
CA ARG A 380 -7.62 12.47 26.73
C ARG A 380 -9.12 12.52 27.00
N ARG A 381 -9.93 12.77 25.96
CA ARG A 381 -11.40 12.77 26.08
C ARG A 381 -11.91 11.38 26.40
N ILE A 382 -11.47 10.35 25.67
CA ILE A 382 -11.86 8.96 25.89
C ILE A 382 -11.54 8.50 27.33
N GLU A 383 -10.36 8.86 27.87
CA GLU A 383 -9.92 8.45 29.21
C GLU A 383 -10.66 9.20 30.33
N LYS A 384 -10.98 10.48 30.15
CA LYS A 384 -11.55 11.34 31.19
C LYS A 384 -13.07 11.32 31.22
N ASP A 385 -13.73 11.18 30.08
CA ASP A 385 -15.19 11.26 30.00
C ASP A 385 -15.84 9.90 30.30
N PRO A 386 -16.66 9.79 31.35
CA PRO A 386 -17.40 8.57 31.68
C PRO A 386 -18.29 8.04 30.55
N PHE A 387 -18.66 8.89 29.60
CA PHE A 387 -19.48 8.53 28.44
C PHE A 387 -18.85 7.39 27.62
N TYR A 388 -17.52 7.35 27.50
CA TYR A 388 -16.81 6.33 26.72
C TYR A 388 -16.55 5.03 27.47
N ARG A 389 -16.81 5.00 28.78
CA ARG A 389 -16.61 3.79 29.60
C ARG A 389 -17.60 2.70 29.22
N GLY A 390 -17.09 1.51 28.93
CA GLY A 390 -17.91 0.35 28.59
C GLY A 390 -18.55 0.40 27.19
N ARG A 391 -18.32 1.44 26.39
CA ARG A 391 -18.77 1.47 25.00
C ARG A 391 -17.91 0.55 24.13
N HIS A 392 -18.56 -0.06 23.14
CA HIS A 392 -17.94 -0.93 22.15
C HIS A 392 -17.47 -0.16 20.91
N SER A 393 -17.97 1.06 20.72
CA SER A 393 -17.57 1.99 19.65
C SER A 393 -17.08 3.31 20.21
N LEU A 394 -16.31 4.05 19.41
CA LEU A 394 -15.83 5.39 19.75
C LEU A 394 -16.27 6.38 18.67
N VAL A 395 -17.14 7.32 19.04
CA VAL A 395 -17.57 8.41 18.15
C VAL A 395 -17.16 9.73 18.78
N LEU A 396 -16.31 10.47 18.09
CA LEU A 396 -15.69 11.70 18.58
C LEU A 396 -16.03 12.85 17.63
N TYR A 397 -16.24 14.03 18.17
CA TYR A 397 -16.47 15.24 17.40
C TYR A 397 -15.73 16.43 17.98
N ASP A 398 -15.05 17.15 17.12
CA ASP A 398 -14.50 18.47 17.43
C ASP A 398 -14.49 19.36 16.17
N PRO A 399 -15.11 20.55 16.21
CA PRO A 399 -15.17 21.45 15.06
C PRO A 399 -13.79 22.06 14.69
N GLY A 400 -12.82 21.98 15.58
CA GLY A 400 -11.46 22.50 15.39
C GLY A 400 -10.48 21.50 14.79
N TRP A 401 -10.85 20.24 14.64
CA TRP A 401 -9.96 19.26 14.00
C TRP A 401 -9.95 19.43 12.47
N HIS A 402 -8.77 19.38 11.90
CA HIS A 402 -8.58 19.55 10.47
C HIS A 402 -9.16 18.36 9.69
N ARG A 403 -10.02 18.63 8.68
CA ARG A 403 -10.70 17.60 7.88
C ARG A 403 -9.73 16.59 7.24
N GLY A 404 -8.56 17.05 6.78
CA GLY A 404 -7.54 16.22 6.14
C GLY A 404 -6.90 15.16 7.05
N VAL A 405 -7.06 15.25 8.41
CA VAL A 405 -6.42 14.33 9.35
C VAL A 405 -7.38 13.46 10.16
N VAL A 406 -8.70 13.74 10.17
CA VAL A 406 -9.65 12.97 11.00
C VAL A 406 -9.62 11.46 10.72
N GLY A 407 -9.37 11.04 9.48
CA GLY A 407 -9.22 9.63 9.14
C GLY A 407 -7.94 9.01 9.73
N ILE A 408 -6.86 9.78 9.85
CA ILE A 408 -5.61 9.33 10.50
C ILE A 408 -5.83 9.20 12.00
N VAL A 409 -6.52 10.19 12.60
CA VAL A 409 -6.89 10.15 14.02
C VAL A 409 -7.76 8.93 14.31
N ALA A 410 -8.79 8.66 13.49
CA ALA A 410 -9.64 7.49 13.65
C ALA A 410 -8.82 6.19 13.64
N SER A 411 -7.88 6.01 12.68
CA SER A 411 -6.99 4.85 12.63
C SER A 411 -6.16 4.70 13.90
N ARG A 412 -5.54 5.78 14.39
CA ARG A 412 -4.72 5.75 15.62
C ARG A 412 -5.54 5.44 16.87
N ILE A 413 -6.81 5.86 16.92
CA ILE A 413 -7.72 5.51 18.02
C ILE A 413 -8.10 4.04 17.92
N VAL A 414 -8.38 3.48 16.73
CA VAL A 414 -8.59 2.03 16.53
C VAL A 414 -7.37 1.24 17.00
N GLU A 415 -6.15 1.64 16.61
CA GLU A 415 -4.92 0.98 17.04
C GLU A 415 -4.75 0.99 18.57
N ALA A 416 -5.11 2.10 19.23
CA ALA A 416 -4.94 2.25 20.67
C ALA A 416 -5.98 1.48 21.51
N TYR A 417 -7.23 1.44 21.05
CA TYR A 417 -8.37 0.93 21.84
C TYR A 417 -8.98 -0.34 21.27
N TYR A 418 -8.68 -0.68 20.02
CA TYR A 418 -9.24 -1.80 19.25
C TYR A 418 -10.77 -1.80 19.27
N LYS A 419 -11.35 -0.68 18.82
CA LYS A 419 -12.80 -0.45 18.73
C LYS A 419 -13.14 0.28 17.43
N PRO A 420 -14.26 -0.05 16.75
CA PRO A 420 -14.76 0.74 15.63
C PRO A 420 -14.87 2.20 16.03
N THR A 421 -14.27 3.09 15.23
CA THR A 421 -14.10 4.51 15.59
C THR A 421 -14.52 5.42 14.45
N ILE A 422 -15.30 6.44 14.78
CA ILE A 422 -15.64 7.53 13.85
C ILE A 422 -15.18 8.86 14.47
N VAL A 423 -14.41 9.62 13.68
CA VAL A 423 -13.93 10.94 14.09
C VAL A 423 -14.54 11.98 13.17
N PHE A 424 -15.31 12.89 13.74
CA PHE A 424 -16.01 13.97 13.07
C PHE A 424 -15.35 15.32 13.28
N THR A 425 -15.54 16.22 12.31
CA THR A 425 -15.22 17.63 12.39
C THR A 425 -16.28 18.46 11.68
N LYS A 426 -16.15 19.78 11.69
CA LYS A 426 -17.02 20.67 10.94
C LYS A 426 -16.82 20.45 9.43
N GLY A 427 -17.92 20.21 8.71
CA GLY A 427 -17.97 20.13 7.25
C GLY A 427 -18.38 21.44 6.59
N SER A 428 -18.72 21.40 5.30
CA SER A 428 -19.39 22.46 4.56
C SER A 428 -20.90 22.44 4.83
N ASP A 429 -21.58 23.55 4.53
CA ASP A 429 -23.05 23.67 4.52
C ASP A 429 -23.72 23.24 5.84
N ASP A 430 -23.13 23.63 6.98
CA ASP A 430 -23.59 23.28 8.33
C ASP A 430 -23.63 21.76 8.64
N LEU A 431 -22.99 20.94 7.80
CA LEU A 431 -22.85 19.53 8.05
C LEU A 431 -21.67 19.24 8.99
N ILE A 432 -21.76 18.12 9.65
CA ILE A 432 -20.64 17.47 10.32
C ILE A 432 -20.11 16.40 9.39
N THR A 433 -18.82 16.40 9.10
CA THR A 433 -18.17 15.40 8.26
C THR A 433 -17.14 14.61 9.06
N GLY A 434 -16.98 13.32 8.76
CA GLY A 434 -16.09 12.46 9.51
C GLY A 434 -15.53 11.31 8.69
N SER A 435 -14.65 10.59 9.35
CA SER A 435 -14.05 9.37 8.81
C SER A 435 -14.19 8.24 9.82
N ALA A 436 -14.75 7.13 9.35
CA ALA A 436 -14.87 5.89 10.09
C ALA A 436 -13.69 4.96 9.81
N ARG A 437 -13.23 4.26 10.84
CA ARG A 437 -12.24 3.17 10.77
C ARG A 437 -12.73 2.02 11.64
N SER A 438 -12.47 0.80 11.19
CA SER A 438 -12.98 -0.39 11.85
C SER A 438 -11.88 -1.38 12.23
N ILE A 439 -12.27 -2.37 13.00
CA ILE A 439 -11.53 -3.59 13.30
C ILE A 439 -11.96 -4.69 12.33
N ASN A 440 -11.18 -5.77 12.24
CA ASN A 440 -11.44 -6.84 11.27
C ASN A 440 -12.81 -7.53 11.45
N GLU A 441 -13.31 -7.58 12.66
CA GLU A 441 -14.54 -8.28 13.03
C GLU A 441 -15.82 -7.47 12.75
N PHE A 442 -15.70 -6.20 12.35
CA PHE A 442 -16.84 -5.31 12.17
C PHE A 442 -16.85 -4.60 10.82
N ASP A 443 -17.94 -4.72 10.08
CA ASP A 443 -18.16 -4.01 8.82
C ASP A 443 -18.78 -2.63 9.09
N VAL A 444 -17.94 -1.58 8.95
CA VAL A 444 -18.42 -0.20 9.18
C VAL A 444 -19.32 0.30 8.06
N HIS A 445 -19.15 -0.19 6.83
CA HIS A 445 -19.99 0.23 5.71
C HIS A 445 -21.43 -0.27 5.89
N GLU A 446 -21.62 -1.56 6.20
CA GLU A 446 -22.92 -2.15 6.51
C GLU A 446 -23.61 -1.43 7.70
N ALA A 447 -22.84 -1.06 8.71
CA ALA A 447 -23.36 -0.31 9.85
C ALA A 447 -23.84 1.10 9.46
N LEU A 448 -23.12 1.78 8.56
CA LEU A 448 -23.54 3.08 8.05
C LEU A 448 -24.77 2.97 7.17
N GLU A 449 -24.91 1.93 6.36
CA GLU A 449 -26.15 1.67 5.60
C GLU A 449 -27.36 1.55 6.51
N LYS A 450 -27.23 0.85 7.65
CA LYS A 450 -28.29 0.74 8.67
C LYS A 450 -28.59 2.06 9.40
N CYS A 451 -27.75 3.08 9.20
CA CYS A 451 -27.93 4.42 9.72
C CYS A 451 -28.30 5.45 8.62
N ALA A 452 -28.54 5.03 7.39
CA ALA A 452 -28.70 5.90 6.23
C ALA A 452 -29.72 7.04 6.40
N ASP A 453 -30.82 6.78 7.13
CA ASP A 453 -31.87 7.78 7.45
C ASP A 453 -31.38 8.93 8.35
N LEU A 454 -30.25 8.79 9.01
CA LEU A 454 -29.61 9.82 9.86
C LEU A 454 -28.46 10.54 9.16
N LEU A 455 -28.05 10.06 7.98
CA LEU A 455 -26.88 10.52 7.25
C LEU A 455 -27.29 11.32 6.01
N GLU A 456 -26.48 12.30 5.63
CA GLU A 456 -26.62 13.02 4.37
C GLU A 456 -25.81 12.34 3.26
N HIS A 457 -24.57 11.93 3.59
CA HIS A 457 -23.70 11.20 2.68
C HIS A 457 -22.87 10.18 3.44
N PHE A 458 -22.68 9.01 2.86
CA PHE A 458 -21.71 8.04 3.31
C PHE A 458 -21.18 7.21 2.14
N GLY A 459 -19.97 6.65 2.30
CA GLY A 459 -19.37 5.78 1.30
C GLY A 459 -18.02 5.27 1.77
N GLY A 460 -17.64 4.12 1.25
CA GLY A 460 -16.38 3.47 1.63
C GLY A 460 -16.48 1.95 1.53
N HIS A 461 -15.70 1.29 2.38
CA HIS A 461 -15.55 -0.16 2.42
C HIS A 461 -15.63 -0.68 3.86
N ARG A 462 -15.60 -2.00 4.03
CA ARG A 462 -15.69 -2.71 5.31
C ARG A 462 -14.88 -2.08 6.45
N CYS A 463 -13.63 -1.66 6.18
CA CYS A 463 -12.71 -1.17 7.23
C CYS A 463 -12.60 0.35 7.32
N ALA A 464 -13.07 1.09 6.31
CA ALA A 464 -12.93 2.54 6.24
C ALA A 464 -14.05 3.18 5.44
N ALA A 465 -14.65 4.25 5.96
CA ALA A 465 -15.70 5.00 5.26
C ALA A 465 -15.61 6.49 5.57
N GLY A 466 -16.11 7.30 4.61
CA GLY A 466 -16.46 8.70 4.83
C GLY A 466 -17.92 8.82 5.23
N VAL A 467 -18.26 9.78 6.06
CA VAL A 467 -19.62 9.98 6.55
C VAL A 467 -19.91 11.45 6.82
N SER A 468 -21.10 11.92 6.50
CA SER A 468 -21.57 13.26 6.88
C SER A 468 -23.02 13.24 7.33
N LEU A 469 -23.34 14.09 8.28
CA LEU A 469 -24.66 14.18 8.88
C LEU A 469 -24.95 15.60 9.41
N LYS A 470 -26.22 15.89 9.64
CA LYS A 470 -26.65 17.12 10.34
C LYS A 470 -26.36 17.02 11.83
N GLN A 471 -25.99 18.16 12.46
CA GLN A 471 -25.66 18.19 13.88
C GLN A 471 -26.80 17.68 14.77
N GLU A 472 -28.06 17.93 14.38
CA GLU A 472 -29.24 17.45 15.12
C GLU A 472 -29.33 15.92 15.19
N ASN A 473 -28.83 15.22 14.16
CA ASN A 473 -28.83 13.74 14.08
C ASN A 473 -27.71 13.07 14.88
N MET A 474 -26.69 13.83 15.33
CA MET A 474 -25.49 13.28 15.95
C MET A 474 -25.78 12.36 17.12
N LYS A 475 -26.67 12.77 18.03
CA LYS A 475 -27.01 11.96 19.22
C LYS A 475 -27.68 10.64 18.83
N ALA A 476 -28.64 10.68 17.93
CA ALA A 476 -29.35 9.48 17.47
C ALA A 476 -28.42 8.53 16.73
N PHE A 477 -27.54 9.08 15.90
CA PHE A 477 -26.51 8.32 15.20
C PHE A 477 -25.56 7.60 16.16
N VAL A 478 -25.00 8.30 17.14
CA VAL A 478 -24.06 7.72 18.12
C VAL A 478 -24.68 6.53 18.88
N GLU A 479 -25.94 6.65 19.31
CA GLU A 479 -26.62 5.58 20.03
C GLU A 479 -26.97 4.38 19.12
N ARG A 480 -27.35 4.64 17.86
CA ARG A 480 -27.61 3.56 16.89
C ARG A 480 -26.34 2.84 16.50
N PHE A 481 -25.28 3.58 16.22
CA PHE A 481 -23.99 2.98 15.87
C PHE A 481 -23.42 2.10 16.99
N GLU A 482 -23.47 2.57 18.25
CA GLU A 482 -23.06 1.78 19.41
C GLU A 482 -23.84 0.46 19.51
N ARG A 483 -25.18 0.52 19.33
CA ARG A 483 -26.02 -0.68 19.38
C ARG A 483 -25.64 -1.69 18.29
N LEU A 484 -25.40 -1.22 17.06
CA LEU A 484 -24.99 -2.10 15.96
C LEU A 484 -23.66 -2.77 16.24
N VAL A 485 -22.69 -2.07 16.85
CA VAL A 485 -21.41 -2.66 17.23
C VAL A 485 -21.59 -3.68 18.36
N GLN A 486 -22.43 -3.40 19.37
CA GLN A 486 -22.74 -4.36 20.45
C GLN A 486 -23.45 -5.61 19.93
N GLU A 487 -24.42 -5.47 19.04
CA GLU A 487 -25.15 -6.59 18.43
C GLU A 487 -24.20 -7.49 17.62
N SER A 488 -23.30 -6.88 16.82
CA SER A 488 -22.33 -7.60 16.01
C SER A 488 -21.32 -8.40 16.86
N SER A 489 -20.88 -7.84 18.01
CA SER A 489 -19.91 -8.48 18.90
C SER A 489 -20.54 -9.46 19.90
N GLY A 490 -21.87 -9.57 19.92
CA GLY A 490 -22.58 -10.31 20.98
C GLY A 490 -22.30 -9.77 22.38
N GLY A 491 -21.97 -8.48 22.50
CA GLY A 491 -21.63 -7.79 23.74
C GLY A 491 -20.24 -8.14 24.30
N LYS A 492 -19.39 -8.83 23.55
CA LYS A 492 -18.01 -9.14 23.95
C LYS A 492 -17.06 -8.05 23.47
N GLU A 493 -16.04 -7.74 24.26
CA GLU A 493 -14.95 -6.88 23.77
C GLU A 493 -14.11 -7.63 22.73
N ALA A 494 -13.83 -6.98 21.61
CA ALA A 494 -12.92 -7.50 20.61
C ALA A 494 -11.49 -7.57 21.17
N VAL A 495 -10.78 -8.65 20.85
CA VAL A 495 -9.39 -8.89 21.25
C VAL A 495 -8.53 -8.87 20.00
N PRO A 496 -7.43 -8.09 19.97
CA PRO A 496 -6.54 -8.07 18.81
C PRO A 496 -5.95 -9.46 18.54
N GLU A 497 -5.93 -9.84 17.28
CA GLU A 497 -5.37 -11.12 16.83
C GLU A 497 -3.98 -10.94 16.24
N VAL A 498 -3.14 -11.96 16.37
CA VAL A 498 -1.86 -12.08 15.68
C VAL A 498 -1.88 -13.38 14.90
N GLU A 499 -1.95 -13.28 13.59
CA GLU A 499 -1.79 -14.45 12.72
C GLU A 499 -0.33 -14.91 12.78
N VAL A 500 -0.13 -16.20 13.00
CA VAL A 500 1.16 -16.88 13.07
C VAL A 500 1.22 -17.87 11.91
N ASP A 501 2.21 -17.70 11.03
CA ASP A 501 2.36 -18.57 9.86
C ASP A 501 2.91 -19.95 10.23
N ALA A 502 3.83 -20.05 11.19
CA ALA A 502 4.37 -21.33 11.62
C ALA A 502 5.02 -21.30 13.01
N GLU A 503 5.09 -22.45 13.66
CA GLU A 503 5.99 -22.69 14.78
C GLU A 503 7.41 -22.96 14.27
N LEU A 504 8.43 -22.26 14.79
CA LEU A 504 9.80 -22.30 14.32
C LEU A 504 10.77 -22.53 15.48
N GLY A 505 11.50 -23.66 15.47
CA GLY A 505 12.60 -23.91 16.39
C GLY A 505 13.85 -23.09 16.00
N PHE A 506 14.63 -22.64 16.98
CA PHE A 506 15.86 -21.86 16.69
C PHE A 506 16.91 -22.66 15.89
N SER A 507 16.93 -23.98 16.06
CA SER A 507 17.79 -24.87 15.26
C SER A 507 17.46 -24.88 13.77
N GLN A 508 16.23 -24.50 13.37
CA GLN A 508 15.78 -24.43 11.99
C GLN A 508 16.19 -23.11 11.30
N ILE A 509 16.56 -22.08 12.07
CA ILE A 509 17.00 -20.77 11.54
C ILE A 509 18.41 -20.89 10.97
N THR A 510 18.54 -21.62 9.87
CA THR A 510 19.83 -21.85 9.19
C THR A 510 20.11 -20.74 8.16
N PRO A 511 21.39 -20.56 7.75
CA PRO A 511 21.70 -19.63 6.64
C PRO A 511 20.97 -19.96 5.33
N LYS A 512 20.69 -21.27 5.07
CA LYS A 512 19.89 -21.69 3.90
C LYS A 512 18.45 -21.22 4.05
N PHE A 513 17.82 -21.42 5.21
CA PHE A 513 16.46 -20.99 5.52
C PHE A 513 16.31 -19.48 5.32
N LEU A 514 17.19 -18.68 5.93
CA LEU A 514 17.16 -17.23 5.83
C LEU A 514 17.35 -16.73 4.38
N ARG A 515 18.25 -17.36 3.62
CA ARG A 515 18.45 -17.01 2.21
C ARG A 515 17.21 -17.27 1.35
N ILE A 516 16.49 -18.35 1.62
CA ILE A 516 15.24 -18.65 0.90
C ILE A 516 14.13 -17.70 1.36
N LEU A 517 14.01 -17.46 2.68
CA LEU A 517 13.01 -16.55 3.23
C LEU A 517 13.12 -15.13 2.63
N LYS A 518 14.34 -14.64 2.41
CA LYS A 518 14.57 -13.35 1.73
C LYS A 518 14.03 -13.31 0.30
N GLN A 519 13.95 -14.42 -0.40
CA GLN A 519 13.43 -14.48 -1.77
C GLN A 519 11.91 -14.34 -1.83
N PHE A 520 11.21 -14.39 -0.70
CA PHE A 520 9.79 -14.05 -0.62
C PHE A 520 9.54 -12.56 -0.88
N ALA A 521 10.53 -11.69 -0.67
CA ALA A 521 10.42 -10.27 -1.01
C ALA A 521 10.09 -10.06 -2.52
N PRO A 522 9.36 -8.99 -2.86
CA PRO A 522 8.86 -7.92 -2.00
C PRO A 522 7.70 -8.36 -1.11
N PHE A 523 7.71 -7.93 0.16
CA PHE A 523 6.65 -8.19 1.12
C PHE A 523 5.60 -7.08 1.11
N GLY A 524 4.37 -7.42 1.43
CA GLY A 524 3.21 -6.52 1.54
C GLY A 524 1.92 -7.32 1.67
N PRO A 525 0.73 -6.72 1.46
CA PRO A 525 -0.54 -7.42 1.58
C PRO A 525 -0.56 -8.75 0.80
N GLU A 526 -1.15 -9.79 1.38
CA GLU A 526 -1.18 -11.18 0.91
C GLU A 526 0.18 -11.89 0.79
N ASN A 527 1.28 -11.15 0.88
CA ASN A 527 2.64 -11.65 1.02
C ASN A 527 3.35 -10.97 2.20
N ASN A 528 2.73 -11.00 3.36
CA ASN A 528 3.29 -10.40 4.56
C ASN A 528 4.62 -11.05 4.96
N VAL A 529 5.46 -10.28 5.70
CA VAL A 529 6.64 -10.84 6.36
C VAL A 529 6.17 -11.93 7.31
N PRO A 530 6.66 -13.18 7.19
CA PRO A 530 6.19 -14.28 8.01
C PRO A 530 6.37 -14.03 9.50
N VAL A 531 5.35 -14.40 10.26
CA VAL A 531 5.31 -14.36 11.72
C VAL A 531 5.47 -15.77 12.26
N PHE A 532 6.46 -15.95 13.11
CA PHE A 532 6.77 -17.23 13.71
C PHE A 532 6.47 -17.23 15.22
N VAL A 533 6.24 -18.41 15.77
CA VAL A 533 6.21 -18.61 17.22
C VAL A 533 7.29 -19.59 17.63
N THR A 534 8.01 -19.29 18.72
CA THR A 534 8.88 -20.22 19.44
C THR A 534 8.47 -20.26 20.90
N ARG A 535 8.32 -21.48 21.43
CA ARG A 535 7.83 -21.70 22.78
C ARG A 535 8.94 -21.95 23.78
N GLU A 536 8.61 -21.78 25.06
CA GLU A 536 9.47 -22.10 26.21
C GLU A 536 10.86 -21.47 26.15
N LEU A 537 10.88 -20.16 25.92
CA LEU A 537 12.10 -19.36 25.90
C LEU A 537 12.40 -18.76 27.28
N VAL A 538 13.68 -18.45 27.49
CA VAL A 538 14.15 -17.60 28.61
C VAL A 538 15.13 -16.55 28.09
N ASP A 539 15.31 -15.44 28.86
CA ASP A 539 16.38 -14.48 28.57
C ASP A 539 17.72 -14.95 29.14
N THR A 540 18.80 -14.67 28.44
CA THR A 540 20.17 -15.00 28.89
C THR A 540 20.72 -14.07 29.97
N GLY A 541 19.88 -13.20 30.57
CA GLY A 541 20.26 -12.22 31.59
C GLY A 541 20.62 -10.83 31.01
N ASN A 542 20.39 -10.60 29.74
CA ASN A 542 20.74 -9.34 29.05
C ASN A 542 19.55 -8.38 28.83
N ALA A 543 18.37 -8.71 29.37
CA ALA A 543 17.16 -7.92 29.17
C ALA A 543 17.29 -6.51 29.72
N ARG A 544 16.93 -5.51 28.90
CA ARG A 544 16.91 -4.08 29.26
C ARG A 544 15.86 -3.31 28.49
N VAL A 545 15.40 -2.22 29.08
CA VAL A 545 14.55 -1.26 28.37
C VAL A 545 15.46 -0.30 27.61
N VAL A 546 15.12 -0.04 26.34
CA VAL A 546 15.82 0.89 25.43
C VAL A 546 14.81 1.87 24.84
N GLY A 547 15.28 3.06 24.44
CA GLY A 547 14.39 4.12 23.95
C GLY A 547 13.33 4.49 24.97
N THR A 548 12.11 4.81 24.51
CA THR A 548 11.02 5.30 25.40
C THR A 548 10.39 4.17 26.21
N ASN A 549 10.20 2.97 25.62
CA ASN A 549 9.56 1.82 26.29
C ASN A 549 9.75 0.51 25.50
N HIS A 550 10.93 0.27 24.90
CA HIS A 550 11.17 -0.94 24.13
C HIS A 550 11.96 -1.94 24.97
N LEU A 551 11.54 -3.20 24.96
CA LEU A 551 12.26 -4.29 25.63
C LEU A 551 13.26 -4.91 24.64
N LYS A 552 14.54 -4.87 24.98
CA LYS A 552 15.61 -5.61 24.28
C LYS A 552 16.05 -6.76 25.15
N LEU A 553 16.10 -7.96 24.58
CA LEU A 553 16.45 -9.20 25.28
C LEU A 553 17.26 -10.13 24.36
N SER A 554 17.76 -11.22 24.93
CA SER A 554 18.47 -12.28 24.22
C SER A 554 17.82 -13.60 24.56
N ALA A 555 16.97 -14.09 23.64
CA ALA A 555 16.13 -15.27 23.87
C ALA A 555 16.89 -16.57 23.54
N ILE A 556 16.69 -17.59 24.38
CA ILE A 556 17.22 -18.93 24.17
C ILE A 556 16.14 -19.98 24.54
N PRO A 557 15.92 -21.03 23.72
CA PRO A 557 15.02 -22.12 24.07
C PRO A 557 15.60 -22.96 25.22
N ILE A 558 14.74 -23.43 26.11
CA ILE A 558 15.16 -24.28 27.24
C ILE A 558 15.53 -25.68 26.76
N ALA A 559 14.77 -26.20 25.79
CA ALA A 559 14.91 -27.57 25.31
C ALA A 559 15.99 -27.76 24.23
N GLU A 560 16.37 -26.69 23.51
CA GLU A 560 17.32 -26.77 22.40
C GLU A 560 18.71 -26.25 22.81
N ARG A 561 19.75 -26.94 22.35
CA ARG A 561 21.14 -26.45 22.48
C ARG A 561 21.52 -25.60 21.27
N THR A 562 21.00 -24.37 21.23
CA THR A 562 21.25 -23.42 20.16
C THR A 562 21.90 -22.13 20.70
N ALA A 563 22.43 -21.29 19.80
CA ALA A 563 22.84 -19.95 20.18
C ALA A 563 21.60 -19.07 20.49
N PRO A 564 21.73 -18.12 21.43
CA PRO A 564 20.65 -17.19 21.69
C PRO A 564 20.49 -16.19 20.53
N TYR A 565 19.25 -15.75 20.29
CA TYR A 565 18.95 -14.71 19.33
C TYR A 565 18.62 -13.38 20.04
N PRO A 566 19.22 -12.25 19.57
CA PRO A 566 18.80 -10.94 20.03
C PRO A 566 17.36 -10.65 19.58
N ALA A 567 16.57 -10.09 20.48
CA ALA A 567 15.18 -9.75 20.24
C ALA A 567 14.88 -8.31 20.66
N ILE A 568 14.00 -7.65 19.91
CA ILE A 568 13.46 -6.33 20.21
C ILE A 568 11.93 -6.38 20.24
N ALA A 569 11.34 -5.96 21.34
CA ALA A 569 9.90 -5.88 21.55
C ALA A 569 9.50 -4.41 21.74
N PHE A 570 8.93 -3.81 20.70
CA PHE A 570 8.56 -2.39 20.72
C PHE A 570 7.38 -2.15 21.66
N GLN A 571 7.48 -1.09 22.50
CA GLN A 571 6.46 -0.68 23.49
C GLN A 571 6.11 -1.75 24.53
N MET A 572 7.00 -2.72 24.79
CA MET A 572 6.81 -3.84 25.71
C MET A 572 7.74 -3.80 26.93
N GLY A 573 8.25 -2.61 27.27
CA GLY A 573 9.16 -2.44 28.41
C GLY A 573 8.56 -2.84 29.76
N GLU A 574 7.24 -2.87 29.89
CA GLU A 574 6.54 -3.31 31.11
C GLU A 574 6.86 -4.75 31.50
N TYR A 575 7.21 -5.63 30.55
CA TYR A 575 7.54 -7.03 30.81
C TYR A 575 8.95 -7.25 31.37
N ILE A 576 9.79 -6.20 31.48
CA ILE A 576 11.19 -6.32 31.93
C ILE A 576 11.34 -7.02 33.28
N SER A 577 10.43 -6.80 34.23
CA SER A 577 10.49 -7.38 35.57
C SER A 577 10.28 -8.90 35.55
N ARG A 578 9.37 -9.39 34.72
CA ARG A 578 9.08 -10.83 34.55
C ARG A 578 10.24 -11.52 33.83
N VAL A 579 10.70 -10.94 32.71
CA VAL A 579 11.82 -11.47 31.93
C VAL A 579 13.10 -11.58 32.79
N ARG A 580 13.42 -10.55 33.60
CA ARG A 580 14.60 -10.57 34.50
C ARG A 580 14.50 -11.57 35.65
N LYS A 581 13.30 -11.94 36.07
CA LYS A 581 13.09 -13.02 37.04
C LYS A 581 13.33 -14.42 36.47
N GLY A 582 13.56 -14.53 35.15
CA GLY A 582 13.74 -15.80 34.47
C GLY A 582 12.43 -16.56 34.24
N GLU A 583 11.30 -15.86 34.26
CA GLU A 583 10.01 -16.47 33.87
C GLU A 583 10.09 -16.97 32.43
N ARG A 584 9.53 -18.15 32.17
CA ARG A 584 9.44 -18.72 30.82
C ARG A 584 8.41 -17.97 30.01
N PHE A 585 8.69 -17.83 28.71
CA PHE A 585 7.78 -17.16 27.79
C PHE A 585 7.85 -17.75 26.38
N ASP A 586 6.77 -17.60 25.65
CA ASP A 586 6.68 -17.82 24.21
C ASP A 586 6.83 -16.47 23.50
N LEU A 587 7.49 -16.46 22.36
CA LEU A 587 7.61 -15.28 21.50
C LEU A 587 6.90 -15.49 20.17
N CYS A 588 6.09 -14.50 19.81
CA CYS A 588 5.57 -14.31 18.47
C CYS A 588 6.42 -13.21 17.79
N TYR A 589 7.07 -13.50 16.64
CA TYR A 589 8.09 -12.63 16.08
C TYR A 589 8.24 -12.76 14.56
N GLN A 590 8.87 -11.76 13.95
CA GLN A 590 9.40 -11.78 12.58
C GLN A 590 10.93 -11.86 12.62
N LEU A 591 11.54 -12.51 11.62
CA LEU A 591 12.98 -12.53 11.45
C LEU A 591 13.42 -11.32 10.65
N GLU A 592 14.35 -10.52 11.22
CA GLU A 592 14.90 -9.34 10.58
C GLU A 592 16.43 -9.37 10.58
N GLU A 593 17.06 -8.76 9.57
CA GLU A 593 18.48 -8.45 9.61
C GLU A 593 18.71 -7.08 10.22
N ASN A 594 19.42 -7.07 11.32
CA ASN A 594 19.87 -5.83 11.95
C ASN A 594 21.33 -5.55 11.54
N TYR A 595 21.54 -4.44 10.84
CA TYR A 595 22.88 -3.97 10.48
C TYR A 595 23.37 -2.95 11.50
N TRP A 596 24.39 -3.33 12.25
CA TRP A 596 24.98 -2.48 13.27
C TRP A 596 26.50 -2.54 13.25
N ARG A 597 27.18 -1.38 13.16
CA ARG A 597 28.65 -1.25 13.17
C ARG A 597 29.37 -2.17 12.18
N GLY A 598 28.86 -2.30 10.96
CA GLY A 598 29.47 -3.11 9.90
C GLY A 598 29.17 -4.60 9.98
N LYS A 599 28.37 -5.07 10.94
CA LYS A 599 27.95 -6.45 11.10
C LYS A 599 26.45 -6.60 10.86
N THR A 600 26.07 -7.63 10.12
CA THR A 600 24.68 -8.06 9.98
C THR A 600 24.40 -9.20 10.95
N GLU A 601 23.41 -9.05 11.79
CA GLU A 601 22.96 -10.04 12.76
C GLU A 601 21.46 -10.28 12.61
N ILE A 602 21.02 -11.53 12.74
CA ILE A 602 19.59 -11.84 12.77
C ILE A 602 19.03 -11.44 14.12
N GLN A 603 17.93 -10.67 14.09
CA GLN A 603 17.21 -10.20 15.25
C GLN A 603 15.74 -10.62 15.15
N LEU A 604 15.14 -10.99 16.27
CA LEU A 604 13.73 -11.26 16.40
C LEU A 604 12.98 -9.93 16.64
N ASN A 605 12.15 -9.51 15.69
CA ASN A 605 11.22 -8.40 15.87
C ASN A 605 9.94 -8.92 16.50
N VAL A 606 9.84 -8.78 17.81
CA VAL A 606 8.77 -9.37 18.62
C VAL A 606 7.45 -8.64 18.39
N LYS A 607 6.40 -9.39 18.08
CA LYS A 607 5.02 -8.91 17.91
C LYS A 607 4.20 -9.07 19.19
N ASP A 608 4.51 -10.11 19.95
CA ASP A 608 3.88 -10.34 21.24
C ASP A 608 4.69 -11.30 22.12
N ILE A 609 4.47 -11.24 23.44
CA ILE A 609 5.10 -12.10 24.45
C ILE A 609 4.00 -12.71 25.32
N ARG A 610 3.97 -14.04 25.43
CA ARG A 610 3.10 -14.76 26.33
C ARG A 610 3.93 -15.50 27.36
N PHE A 611 3.69 -15.23 28.64
CA PHE A 611 4.38 -15.94 29.71
C PHE A 611 3.70 -17.26 29.99
N CYS A 612 4.52 -18.34 30.16
CA CYS A 612 4.01 -19.65 30.56
C CYS A 612 3.52 -19.60 32.00
N GLU A 613 2.44 -20.34 32.31
CA GLU A 613 1.92 -20.48 33.66
C GLU A 613 2.82 -21.37 34.54
#